data_6b73c3562f749d1c37b75bcec86cc976
#
_entry.id   6b73c3562f749d1c37b75bcec86cc976
#
_cell.length_a   1.000
_cell.length_b   1.000
_cell.length_c   1.000
_cell.angle_alpha   90.00
_cell.angle_beta   90.00
_cell.angle_gamma   90.00
#
_symmetry.space_group_name_H-M   'P 1'
#
loop_
_entity.id
_entity.type
_entity.pdbx_description
1 polymer ?
#
loop_
_entity_poly.entity_id
_entity_poly.type
_entity_poly.pdbx_seq_one_letter_code
_entity_poly.pdbx_strand_id
1 'polypeptide(L)'
;MRRILDQIEKHREELSDQPLFKFLSDETVDGATRLSFTPSMLYYLMGFKDVLHLLERPDSDEKLHRYINAYCGEDADHWRWYLTDLDKLGYQLTTWGADLPSFAVDVWSESTQANRGTIFRLVEYAQKIDSPLAALSLISVFEATGVVFIGHTRKAAIALGMDDELQYFGREHYEEEFGHSVQARHLAEYKLDDETYRYCSAMVTELFADYEKLFQCWFEHVNAYSPAVRSA
;
A
#
# COMPACT_ATOMS: atom_id res chain seq x y z
N MET A 1 11.00 -0.91 -20.90
CA MET A 1 10.41 -0.41 -19.65
C MET A 1 9.30 0.62 -19.89
N ARG A 2 9.44 1.59 -20.81
CA ARG A 2 8.42 2.66 -21.06
C ARG A 2 6.98 2.14 -21.15
N ARG A 3 6.71 1.12 -21.97
CA ARG A 3 5.36 0.54 -22.16
C ARG A 3 4.75 -0.02 -20.87
N ILE A 4 5.59 -0.54 -19.95
CA ILE A 4 5.13 -1.01 -18.63
C ILE A 4 4.76 0.17 -17.75
N LEU A 5 5.58 1.22 -17.73
CA LEU A 5 5.28 2.45 -16.98
C LEU A 5 4.01 3.15 -17.50
N ASP A 6 3.82 3.19 -18.83
CA ASP A 6 2.60 3.74 -19.44
C ASP A 6 1.36 2.91 -19.03
N GLN A 7 1.49 1.58 -18.95
CA GLN A 7 0.43 0.68 -18.46
C GLN A 7 0.11 0.92 -16.99
N ILE A 8 1.15 1.04 -16.14
CA ILE A 8 1.00 1.35 -14.71
C ILE A 8 0.29 2.68 -14.52
N GLU A 9 0.71 3.72 -15.27
CA GLU A 9 0.09 5.05 -15.17
C GLU A 9 -1.39 5.02 -15.52
N LYS A 10 -1.77 4.29 -16.58
CA LYS A 10 -3.18 4.11 -16.93
C LYS A 10 -3.98 3.46 -15.79
N HIS A 11 -3.48 2.38 -15.21
CA HIS A 11 -4.14 1.72 -14.09
C HIS A 11 -4.19 2.63 -12.84
N ARG A 12 -3.16 3.43 -12.59
CA ARG A 12 -3.13 4.41 -11.50
C ARG A 12 -4.24 5.45 -11.64
N GLU A 13 -4.48 5.96 -12.86
CA GLU A 13 -5.57 6.89 -13.14
C GLU A 13 -6.94 6.25 -12.85
N GLU A 14 -7.15 5.02 -13.34
CA GLU A 14 -8.37 4.24 -13.12
C GLU A 14 -8.59 3.93 -11.62
N LEU A 15 -7.51 3.66 -10.88
CA LEU A 15 -7.54 3.37 -9.45
C LEU A 15 -8.08 4.54 -8.63
N SER A 16 -7.72 5.77 -8.98
CA SER A 16 -8.17 6.99 -8.31
C SER A 16 -9.70 7.18 -8.31
N ASP A 17 -10.40 6.49 -9.20
CA ASP A 17 -11.86 6.50 -9.31
C ASP A 17 -12.58 5.50 -8.37
N GLN A 18 -11.84 4.68 -7.63
CA GLN A 18 -12.38 3.69 -6.71
C GLN A 18 -13.21 4.33 -5.57
N PRO A 19 -14.22 3.62 -5.05
CA PRO A 19 -15.11 4.14 -3.99
C PRO A 19 -14.35 4.63 -2.76
N LEU A 20 -13.29 3.93 -2.33
CA LEU A 20 -12.48 4.34 -1.17
C LEU A 20 -11.89 5.75 -1.37
N PHE A 21 -11.32 6.04 -2.55
CA PHE A 21 -10.65 7.33 -2.79
C PHE A 21 -11.63 8.48 -2.96
N LYS A 22 -12.82 8.23 -3.51
CA LYS A 22 -13.93 9.19 -3.52
C LYS A 22 -14.39 9.50 -2.10
N PHE A 23 -14.55 8.48 -1.26
CA PHE A 23 -14.89 8.63 0.14
C PHE A 23 -13.81 9.38 0.94
N LEU A 24 -12.54 9.04 0.77
CA LEU A 24 -11.43 9.74 1.42
C LEU A 24 -11.32 11.22 1.01
N SER A 25 -11.86 11.59 -0.15
CA SER A 25 -11.87 12.95 -0.66
C SER A 25 -13.18 13.72 -0.33
N ASP A 26 -14.17 13.07 0.27
CA ASP A 26 -15.46 13.70 0.61
C ASP A 26 -15.31 14.59 1.86
N GLU A 27 -15.22 15.89 1.63
CA GLU A 27 -15.07 16.90 2.71
C GLU A 27 -16.32 17.02 3.60
N THR A 28 -17.47 16.44 3.22
CA THR A 28 -18.67 16.40 4.06
C THR A 28 -18.57 15.35 5.18
N VAL A 29 -17.62 14.42 5.07
CA VAL A 29 -17.31 13.39 6.07
C VAL A 29 -16.10 13.84 6.89
N ASP A 30 -16.20 13.74 8.21
CA ASP A 30 -15.07 14.09 9.09
C ASP A 30 -13.85 13.17 8.89
N GLY A 31 -12.65 13.67 9.21
CA GLY A 31 -11.40 12.97 8.97
C GLY A 31 -11.27 11.65 9.73
N ALA A 32 -11.82 11.56 10.97
CA ALA A 32 -11.77 10.34 11.77
C ALA A 32 -12.61 9.23 11.13
N THR A 33 -13.80 9.56 10.66
CA THR A 33 -14.66 8.62 9.92
C THR A 33 -13.99 8.17 8.63
N ARG A 34 -13.33 9.09 7.90
CA ARG A 34 -12.60 8.74 6.66
C ARG A 34 -11.45 7.77 6.91
N LEU A 35 -10.77 7.83 8.06
CA LEU A 35 -9.69 6.91 8.44
C LEU A 35 -10.16 5.71 9.26
N SER A 36 -11.48 5.51 9.46
CA SER A 36 -11.99 4.48 10.37
C SER A 36 -11.78 3.03 9.90
N PHE A 37 -11.44 2.82 8.63
CA PHE A 37 -11.09 1.51 8.08
C PHE A 37 -9.65 1.09 8.38
N THR A 38 -8.79 2.00 8.79
CA THR A 38 -7.33 1.78 8.84
C THR A 38 -6.89 0.56 9.66
N PRO A 39 -7.58 0.12 10.74
CA PRO A 39 -7.20 -1.12 11.41
C PRO A 39 -7.32 -2.38 10.55
N SER A 40 -8.18 -2.38 9.54
CA SER A 40 -8.32 -3.53 8.61
C SER A 40 -7.09 -3.77 7.75
N MET A 41 -6.21 -2.77 7.63
CA MET A 41 -4.98 -2.84 6.83
C MET A 41 -3.86 -3.68 7.47
N LEU A 42 -3.98 -4.03 8.75
CA LEU A 42 -2.86 -4.56 9.55
C LEU A 42 -2.12 -5.70 8.85
N TYR A 43 -2.84 -6.72 8.36
CA TYR A 43 -2.20 -7.87 7.72
C TYR A 43 -1.40 -7.46 6.48
N TYR A 44 -1.95 -6.57 5.66
CA TYR A 44 -1.28 -6.07 4.45
C TYR A 44 0.01 -5.33 4.82
N LEU A 45 -0.06 -4.38 5.75
CA LEU A 45 1.11 -3.57 6.14
C LEU A 45 2.22 -4.41 6.77
N MET A 46 1.86 -5.36 7.64
CA MET A 46 2.85 -6.25 8.26
C MET A 46 3.48 -7.20 7.25
N GLY A 47 2.68 -7.76 6.33
CA GLY A 47 3.16 -8.68 5.31
C GLY A 47 3.96 -7.99 4.19
N PHE A 48 3.72 -6.70 3.94
CA PHE A 48 4.42 -5.96 2.91
C PHE A 48 5.94 -5.87 3.15
N LYS A 49 6.37 -5.75 4.41
CA LYS A 49 7.77 -5.83 4.79
C LYS A 49 8.43 -7.13 4.30
N ASP A 50 7.76 -8.26 4.46
CA ASP A 50 8.30 -9.56 4.03
C ASP A 50 8.40 -9.64 2.49
N VAL A 51 7.48 -9.01 1.76
CA VAL A 51 7.56 -8.88 0.30
C VAL A 51 8.79 -8.09 -0.11
N LEU A 52 9.06 -6.95 0.53
CA LEU A 52 10.25 -6.14 0.27
C LEU A 52 11.53 -6.94 0.50
N HIS A 53 11.62 -7.67 1.60
CA HIS A 53 12.77 -8.52 1.91
C HIS A 53 13.03 -9.61 0.85
N LEU A 54 11.98 -10.15 0.22
CA LEU A 54 12.13 -11.12 -0.86
C LEU A 54 12.71 -10.51 -2.15
N LEU A 55 12.58 -9.20 -2.35
CA LEU A 55 13.14 -8.49 -3.51
C LEU A 55 14.60 -8.09 -3.32
N GLU A 56 15.08 -8.01 -2.10
CA GLU A 56 16.46 -7.61 -1.82
C GLU A 56 17.49 -8.58 -2.39
N ARG A 57 18.61 -8.03 -2.87
CA ARG A 57 19.79 -8.76 -3.34
C ARG A 57 21.03 -8.10 -2.72
N PRO A 58 21.24 -8.25 -1.38
CA PRO A 58 22.24 -7.49 -0.62
C PRO A 58 23.68 -7.75 -1.08
N ASP A 59 23.94 -8.96 -1.60
CA ASP A 59 25.27 -9.36 -2.06
C ASP A 59 25.60 -8.93 -3.50
N SER A 60 24.68 -8.17 -4.16
CA SER A 60 24.85 -7.77 -5.55
C SER A 60 25.38 -6.33 -5.67
N ASP A 61 26.46 -6.17 -6.44
CA ASP A 61 27.02 -4.88 -6.81
C ASP A 61 26.36 -4.26 -8.07
N GLU A 62 25.38 -4.92 -8.66
CA GLU A 62 24.67 -4.42 -9.83
C GLU A 62 23.88 -3.13 -9.48
N LYS A 63 23.99 -2.12 -10.36
CA LYS A 63 23.37 -0.80 -10.13
C LYS A 63 21.87 -0.87 -9.83
N LEU A 64 21.13 -1.71 -10.58
CA LEU A 64 19.68 -1.84 -10.39
C LEU A 64 19.33 -2.57 -9.10
N HIS A 65 20.12 -3.57 -8.68
CA HIS A 65 19.93 -4.22 -7.38
C HIS A 65 20.21 -3.25 -6.22
N ARG A 66 21.23 -2.38 -6.32
CA ARG A 66 21.46 -1.35 -5.29
C ARG A 66 20.29 -0.40 -5.16
N TYR A 67 19.65 -0.03 -6.29
CA TYR A 67 18.44 0.80 -6.26
C TYR A 67 17.27 0.06 -5.59
N ILE A 68 17.04 -1.22 -5.95
CA ILE A 68 16.03 -2.07 -5.33
C ILE A 68 16.26 -2.19 -3.82
N ASN A 69 17.51 -2.48 -3.41
CA ASN A 69 17.87 -2.63 -1.99
C ASN A 69 17.66 -1.32 -1.20
N ALA A 70 17.97 -0.16 -1.80
CA ALA A 70 17.73 1.14 -1.16
C ALA A 70 16.23 1.38 -0.95
N TYR A 71 15.41 1.18 -1.99
CA TYR A 71 13.96 1.27 -1.91
C TYR A 71 13.38 0.33 -0.83
N CYS A 72 13.75 -0.95 -0.87
CA CYS A 72 13.25 -1.93 0.10
C CYS A 72 13.65 -1.56 1.54
N GLY A 73 14.85 -1.01 1.75
CA GLY A 73 15.33 -0.58 3.06
C GLY A 73 14.58 0.66 3.60
N GLU A 74 14.21 1.59 2.73
CA GLU A 74 13.43 2.77 3.10
C GLU A 74 12.01 2.38 3.52
N ASP A 75 11.32 1.55 2.74
CA ASP A 75 9.92 1.17 2.98
C ASP A 75 9.74 0.10 4.07
N ALA A 76 10.81 -0.62 4.44
CA ALA A 76 10.72 -1.77 5.36
C ALA A 76 10.19 -1.43 6.75
N ASP A 77 10.31 -0.20 7.20
CA ASP A 77 9.92 0.24 8.55
C ASP A 77 8.60 1.05 8.58
N HIS A 78 7.92 1.30 7.44
CA HIS A 78 6.66 2.05 7.38
C HIS A 78 5.53 1.42 8.20
N TRP A 79 5.53 0.09 8.43
CA TRP A 79 4.59 -0.55 9.34
C TRP A 79 4.67 -0.02 10.78
N ARG A 80 5.84 0.49 11.23
CA ARG A 80 6.00 1.11 12.55
C ARG A 80 5.27 2.45 12.62
N TRP A 81 5.37 3.24 11.56
CA TRP A 81 4.64 4.49 11.43
C TRP A 81 3.14 4.25 11.47
N TYR A 82 2.68 3.25 10.72
CA TYR A 82 1.28 2.84 10.72
C TYR A 82 0.79 2.45 12.11
N LEU A 83 1.52 1.64 12.89
CA LEU A 83 1.13 1.28 14.25
C LEU A 83 1.11 2.50 15.18
N THR A 84 2.07 3.42 15.04
CA THR A 84 2.10 4.68 15.77
C THR A 84 0.88 5.54 15.46
N ASP A 85 0.50 5.60 14.19
CA ASP A 85 -0.67 6.36 13.76
C ASP A 85 -1.98 5.75 14.24
N LEU A 86 -2.10 4.41 14.27
CA LEU A 86 -3.25 3.75 14.88
C LEU A 86 -3.42 4.13 16.35
N ASP A 87 -2.31 4.20 17.12
CA ASP A 87 -2.34 4.63 18.51
C ASP A 87 -2.83 6.07 18.64
N LYS A 88 -2.30 6.99 17.84
CA LYS A 88 -2.70 8.40 17.80
C LYS A 88 -4.15 8.62 17.36
N LEU A 89 -4.67 7.77 16.49
CA LEU A 89 -6.07 7.74 16.06
C LEU A 89 -7.01 7.10 17.09
N GLY A 90 -6.47 6.60 18.23
CA GLY A 90 -7.23 6.00 19.31
C GLY A 90 -7.59 4.53 19.09
N TYR A 91 -6.96 3.86 18.16
CA TYR A 91 -7.18 2.45 17.85
C TYR A 91 -6.33 1.52 18.74
N GLN A 92 -6.54 1.60 20.04
CA GLN A 92 -5.93 0.67 21.00
C GLN A 92 -6.90 -0.48 21.32
N LEU A 93 -6.40 -1.71 21.44
CA LEU A 93 -7.23 -2.88 21.78
C LEU A 93 -8.07 -2.67 23.03
N THR A 94 -7.50 -2.00 24.04
CA THR A 94 -8.19 -1.66 25.29
C THR A 94 -9.33 -0.65 25.08
N THR A 95 -9.15 0.30 24.17
CA THR A 95 -10.16 1.32 23.85
C THR A 95 -11.30 0.72 23.03
N TRP A 96 -11.02 -0.29 22.23
CA TRP A 96 -12.04 -1.00 21.45
C TRP A 96 -12.90 -1.95 22.25
N GLY A 97 -12.53 -2.26 23.51
CA GLY A 97 -13.14 -3.33 24.25
C GLY A 97 -12.93 -4.71 23.60
N ALA A 98 -11.99 -4.80 22.65
CA ALA A 98 -11.61 -6.04 21.99
C ALA A 98 -10.44 -6.67 22.72
N ASP A 99 -10.47 -8.00 22.86
CA ASP A 99 -9.31 -8.77 23.27
C ASP A 99 -8.49 -9.21 22.04
N LEU A 100 -7.26 -9.64 22.29
CA LEU A 100 -6.36 -10.09 21.22
C LEU A 100 -6.95 -11.25 20.39
N PRO A 101 -7.61 -12.28 20.97
CA PRO A 101 -8.27 -13.31 20.18
C PRO A 101 -9.33 -12.79 19.22
N SER A 102 -10.21 -11.91 19.67
CA SER A 102 -11.26 -11.31 18.82
C SER A 102 -10.65 -10.51 17.67
N PHE A 103 -9.62 -9.71 17.93
CA PHE A 103 -8.92 -8.96 16.89
C PHE A 103 -8.21 -9.89 15.89
N ALA A 104 -7.58 -10.98 16.36
CA ALA A 104 -6.97 -11.97 15.48
C ALA A 104 -7.99 -12.66 14.56
N VAL A 105 -9.21 -12.93 15.08
CA VAL A 105 -10.32 -13.45 14.26
C VAL A 105 -10.70 -12.45 13.17
N ASP A 106 -10.83 -11.17 13.48
CA ASP A 106 -11.15 -10.13 12.50
C ASP A 106 -10.09 -10.05 11.41
N VAL A 107 -8.81 -10.03 11.77
CA VAL A 107 -7.68 -10.00 10.82
C VAL A 107 -7.67 -11.23 9.92
N TRP A 108 -8.14 -12.40 10.41
CA TRP A 108 -8.13 -13.66 9.66
C TRP A 108 -9.49 -14.02 9.04
N SER A 109 -10.49 -13.17 9.18
CA SER A 109 -11.84 -13.40 8.65
C SER A 109 -11.90 -13.45 7.12
N GLU A 110 -13.03 -13.92 6.58
CA GLU A 110 -13.28 -13.86 5.14
C GLU A 110 -13.43 -12.42 4.64
N SER A 111 -14.00 -11.55 5.46
CA SER A 111 -14.19 -10.14 5.11
C SER A 111 -12.88 -9.37 4.90
N THR A 112 -11.76 -9.84 5.48
CA THR A 112 -10.41 -9.27 5.31
C THR A 112 -9.52 -10.11 4.41
N GLN A 113 -10.07 -11.10 3.69
CA GLN A 113 -9.30 -12.02 2.85
C GLN A 113 -8.50 -11.30 1.76
N ALA A 114 -8.96 -10.17 1.25
CA ALA A 114 -8.25 -9.39 0.23
C ALA A 114 -6.85 -8.98 0.68
N ASN A 115 -6.66 -8.61 1.97
CA ASN A 115 -5.34 -8.30 2.52
C ASN A 115 -4.36 -9.48 2.34
N ARG A 116 -4.80 -10.68 2.74
CA ARG A 116 -3.97 -11.88 2.64
C ARG A 116 -3.73 -12.31 1.20
N GLY A 117 -4.79 -12.24 0.38
CA GLY A 117 -4.71 -12.58 -1.05
C GLY A 117 -3.71 -11.71 -1.80
N THR A 118 -3.74 -10.40 -1.56
CA THR A 118 -2.78 -9.46 -2.16
C THR A 118 -1.35 -9.78 -1.70
N ILE A 119 -1.10 -9.97 -0.39
CA ILE A 119 0.25 -10.32 0.09
C ILE A 119 0.72 -11.65 -0.49
N PHE A 120 -0.13 -12.69 -0.56
CA PHE A 120 0.27 -13.96 -1.17
C PHE A 120 0.63 -13.83 -2.64
N ARG A 121 -0.09 -13.00 -3.39
CA ARG A 121 0.23 -12.70 -4.78
C ARG A 121 1.56 -11.95 -4.90
N LEU A 122 1.79 -10.97 -4.05
CA LEU A 122 3.04 -10.21 -4.03
C LEU A 122 4.24 -11.13 -3.69
N VAL A 123 4.11 -12.00 -2.70
CA VAL A 123 5.11 -13.02 -2.35
C VAL A 123 5.37 -13.96 -3.53
N GLU A 124 4.32 -14.44 -4.21
CA GLU A 124 4.45 -15.29 -5.38
C GLU A 124 5.28 -14.62 -6.48
N TYR A 125 5.01 -13.35 -6.79
CA TYR A 125 5.79 -12.59 -7.77
C TYR A 125 7.22 -12.32 -7.29
N ALA A 126 7.40 -11.85 -6.07
CA ALA A 126 8.72 -11.54 -5.52
C ALA A 126 9.67 -12.75 -5.51
N GLN A 127 9.12 -13.95 -5.26
CA GLN A 127 9.91 -15.22 -5.29
C GLN A 127 10.26 -15.68 -6.71
N LYS A 128 9.42 -15.35 -7.71
CA LYS A 128 9.63 -15.77 -9.11
C LYS A 128 10.47 -14.79 -9.92
N ILE A 129 10.61 -13.56 -9.43
CA ILE A 129 11.38 -12.53 -10.12
C ILE A 129 12.88 -12.81 -9.99
N ASP A 130 13.53 -13.01 -11.13
CA ASP A 130 14.98 -13.16 -11.27
C ASP A 130 15.66 -11.99 -12.00
N SER A 131 14.87 -11.13 -12.67
CA SER A 131 15.33 -9.97 -13.42
C SER A 131 15.16 -8.67 -12.59
N PRO A 132 16.20 -7.83 -12.47
CA PRO A 132 16.09 -6.56 -11.78
C PRO A 132 15.06 -5.61 -12.43
N LEU A 133 14.85 -5.69 -13.75
CA LEU A 133 13.83 -4.90 -14.44
C LEU A 133 12.41 -5.38 -14.12
N ALA A 134 12.21 -6.68 -13.89
CA ALA A 134 10.93 -7.20 -13.42
C ALA A 134 10.66 -6.78 -11.97
N ALA A 135 11.68 -6.82 -11.10
CA ALA A 135 11.58 -6.30 -9.73
C ALA A 135 11.21 -4.81 -9.70
N LEU A 136 11.86 -4.00 -10.54
CA LEU A 136 11.55 -2.58 -10.67
C LEU A 136 10.16 -2.31 -11.28
N SER A 137 9.64 -3.22 -12.10
CA SER A 137 8.25 -3.15 -12.57
C SER A 137 7.27 -3.41 -11.42
N LEU A 138 7.57 -4.35 -10.53
CA LEU A 138 6.79 -4.60 -9.31
C LEU A 138 6.83 -3.41 -8.36
N ILE A 139 8.02 -2.86 -8.08
CA ILE A 139 8.20 -1.65 -7.27
C ILE A 139 7.41 -0.48 -7.86
N SER A 140 7.43 -0.31 -9.19
CA SER A 140 6.65 0.76 -9.85
C SER A 140 5.13 0.60 -9.66
N VAL A 141 4.62 -0.62 -9.43
CA VAL A 141 3.22 -0.84 -9.02
C VAL A 141 3.02 -0.37 -7.58
N PHE A 142 3.95 -0.67 -6.67
CA PHE A 142 3.88 -0.18 -5.27
C PHE A 142 3.83 1.34 -5.21
N GLU A 143 4.76 2.00 -5.90
CA GLU A 143 4.82 3.46 -6.01
C GLU A 143 3.52 4.06 -6.55
N ALA A 144 2.99 3.48 -7.64
CA ALA A 144 1.78 3.98 -8.27
C ALA A 144 0.53 3.84 -7.37
N THR A 145 0.44 2.75 -6.62
CA THR A 145 -0.67 2.51 -5.69
C THR A 145 -0.47 3.28 -4.38
N GLY A 146 0.75 3.36 -3.87
CA GLY A 146 1.14 4.11 -2.67
C GLY A 146 0.82 5.60 -2.80
N VAL A 147 1.29 6.25 -3.86
CA VAL A 147 1.07 7.69 -4.07
C VAL A 147 -0.42 8.06 -4.15
N VAL A 148 -1.26 7.20 -4.74
CA VAL A 148 -2.72 7.41 -4.76
C VAL A 148 -3.29 7.25 -3.35
N PHE A 149 -2.96 6.16 -2.67
CA PHE A 149 -3.48 5.86 -1.35
C PHE A 149 -3.07 6.92 -0.32
N ILE A 150 -1.79 7.21 -0.20
CA ILE A 150 -1.26 8.18 0.76
C ILE A 150 -1.74 9.60 0.43
N GLY A 151 -1.82 9.96 -0.85
CA GLY A 151 -2.37 11.26 -1.25
C GLY A 151 -3.82 11.48 -0.83
N HIS A 152 -4.63 10.42 -0.77
CA HIS A 152 -6.03 10.51 -0.35
C HIS A 152 -6.20 10.40 1.18
N THR A 153 -5.45 9.53 1.86
CA THR A 153 -5.48 9.43 3.33
C THR A 153 -4.96 10.70 3.99
N ARG A 154 -3.95 11.35 3.41
CA ARG A 154 -3.47 12.65 3.87
C ARG A 154 -4.55 13.74 3.89
N LYS A 155 -5.50 13.75 2.94
CA LYS A 155 -6.63 14.68 2.98
C LYS A 155 -7.47 14.52 4.25
N ALA A 156 -7.65 13.29 4.71
CA ALA A 156 -8.33 13.01 5.97
C ALA A 156 -7.48 13.43 7.18
N ALA A 157 -6.16 13.20 7.15
CA ALA A 157 -5.21 13.66 8.18
C ALA A 157 -5.22 15.20 8.30
N ILE A 158 -5.24 15.92 7.17
CA ILE A 158 -5.37 17.39 7.15
C ILE A 158 -6.69 17.82 7.79
N ALA A 159 -7.80 17.17 7.45
CA ALA A 159 -9.11 17.50 8.02
C ALA A 159 -9.20 17.23 9.53
N LEU A 160 -8.38 16.30 10.06
CA LEU A 160 -8.19 16.07 11.49
C LEU A 160 -7.29 17.12 12.17
N GLY A 161 -6.55 17.93 11.41
CA GLY A 161 -5.49 18.79 11.92
C GLY A 161 -4.23 18.02 12.35
N MET A 162 -4.03 16.79 11.84
CA MET A 162 -2.96 15.87 12.23
C MET A 162 -1.95 15.58 11.10
N ASP A 163 -1.89 16.40 10.05
CA ASP A 163 -1.02 16.20 8.89
C ASP A 163 0.47 16.07 9.25
N ASP A 164 0.92 16.80 10.27
CA ASP A 164 2.30 16.78 10.77
C ASP A 164 2.51 15.76 11.92
N GLU A 165 1.43 15.22 12.48
CA GLU A 165 1.49 14.30 13.61
C GLU A 165 1.44 12.84 13.15
N LEU A 166 0.65 12.54 12.11
CA LEU A 166 0.56 11.21 11.53
C LEU A 166 1.73 11.00 10.57
N GLN A 167 2.53 9.97 10.81
CA GLN A 167 3.69 9.66 9.98
C GLN A 167 3.26 8.90 8.72
N TYR A 168 2.49 7.82 8.89
CA TYR A 168 2.06 6.97 7.77
C TYR A 168 0.96 7.62 6.91
N PHE A 169 -0.03 8.27 7.52
CA PHE A 169 -1.17 8.89 6.81
C PHE A 169 -0.99 10.38 6.55
N GLY A 170 0.11 10.98 7.00
CA GLY A 170 0.35 12.43 6.95
C GLY A 170 1.40 12.85 5.92
N ARG A 171 1.99 14.03 6.19
CA ARG A 171 2.89 14.72 5.27
C ARG A 171 4.17 13.95 5.02
N GLU A 172 4.80 13.37 6.05
CA GLU A 172 6.12 12.74 5.97
C GLU A 172 6.13 11.65 4.90
N HIS A 173 5.25 10.67 4.99
CA HIS A 173 5.13 9.60 4.02
C HIS A 173 4.73 10.09 2.63
N TYR A 174 3.83 11.08 2.55
CA TYR A 174 3.43 11.64 1.26
C TYR A 174 4.60 12.27 0.49
N GLU A 175 5.50 12.98 1.18
CA GLU A 175 6.67 13.61 0.56
C GLU A 175 7.70 12.57 0.10
N GLU A 176 7.88 11.48 0.84
CA GLU A 176 8.71 10.34 0.43
C GLU A 176 8.17 9.66 -0.81
N GLU A 177 6.90 9.27 -0.83
CA GLU A 177 6.24 8.62 -1.97
C GLU A 177 6.30 9.49 -3.24
N PHE A 178 6.10 10.80 -3.09
CA PHE A 178 6.25 11.72 -4.21
C PHE A 178 7.69 11.76 -4.75
N GLY A 179 8.69 11.70 -3.88
CA GLY A 179 10.11 11.61 -4.24
C GLY A 179 10.43 10.37 -5.07
N HIS A 180 9.95 9.20 -4.66
CA HIS A 180 10.13 7.92 -5.34
C HIS A 180 9.54 7.95 -6.75
N SER A 181 8.32 8.44 -6.92
CA SER A 181 7.63 8.51 -8.22
C SER A 181 8.39 9.33 -9.27
N VAL A 182 9.17 10.32 -8.85
CA VAL A 182 10.03 11.13 -9.73
C VAL A 182 11.26 10.34 -10.19
N GLN A 183 11.84 9.53 -9.31
CA GLN A 183 13.03 8.72 -9.61
C GLN A 183 12.72 7.60 -10.61
N ALA A 184 11.52 7.01 -10.57
CA ALA A 184 11.08 5.93 -11.47
C ALA A 184 11.10 6.32 -12.96
N ARG A 185 11.06 7.60 -13.30
CA ARG A 185 11.08 8.09 -14.71
C ARG A 185 12.33 7.66 -15.49
N HIS A 186 13.47 7.49 -14.84
CA HIS A 186 14.70 7.03 -15.48
C HIS A 186 14.61 5.57 -15.96
N LEU A 187 13.69 4.77 -15.39
CA LEU A 187 13.49 3.39 -15.81
C LEU A 187 12.95 3.27 -17.24
N ALA A 188 12.31 4.31 -17.77
CA ALA A 188 11.75 4.33 -19.14
C ALA A 188 12.80 4.10 -20.24
N GLU A 189 14.09 4.35 -19.96
CA GLU A 189 15.19 4.19 -20.91
C GLU A 189 15.63 2.73 -21.09
N TYR A 190 15.33 1.86 -20.12
CA TYR A 190 15.70 0.45 -20.20
C TYR A 190 14.82 -0.30 -21.20
N LYS A 191 15.43 -1.25 -21.92
CA LYS A 191 14.73 -2.12 -22.87
C LYS A 191 14.44 -3.46 -22.20
N LEU A 192 13.20 -3.91 -22.31
CA LEU A 192 12.79 -5.26 -21.98
C LEU A 192 12.80 -6.09 -23.26
N ASP A 193 13.23 -7.34 -23.15
CA ASP A 193 12.94 -8.34 -24.17
C ASP A 193 11.44 -8.71 -24.17
N ASP A 194 10.99 -9.43 -25.20
CA ASP A 194 9.56 -9.73 -25.36
C ASP A 194 9.01 -10.69 -24.28
N GLU A 195 9.84 -11.53 -23.68
CA GLU A 195 9.43 -12.45 -22.63
C GLU A 195 9.26 -11.70 -21.31
N THR A 196 10.27 -10.94 -20.90
CA THR A 196 10.21 -10.08 -19.72
C THR A 196 9.08 -9.07 -19.81
N TYR A 197 8.87 -8.46 -21.01
CA TYR A 197 7.76 -7.54 -21.22
C TYR A 197 6.40 -8.22 -20.99
N ARG A 198 6.17 -9.42 -21.57
CA ARG A 198 4.90 -10.14 -21.39
C ARG A 198 4.66 -10.51 -19.93
N TYR A 199 5.70 -10.97 -19.24
CA TYR A 199 5.65 -11.28 -17.81
C TYR A 199 5.27 -10.04 -16.98
N CYS A 200 6.00 -8.92 -17.13
CA CYS A 200 5.73 -7.70 -16.42
C CYS A 200 4.35 -7.13 -16.72
N SER A 201 3.91 -7.18 -17.98
CA SER A 201 2.57 -6.68 -18.38
C SER A 201 1.44 -7.49 -17.74
N ALA A 202 1.57 -8.82 -17.67
CA ALA A 202 0.60 -9.68 -16.98
C ALA A 202 0.60 -9.39 -15.47
N MET A 203 1.77 -9.33 -14.85
CA MET A 203 1.96 -9.00 -13.43
C MET A 203 1.29 -7.67 -13.07
N VAL A 204 1.52 -6.61 -13.83
CA VAL A 204 0.91 -5.29 -13.61
C VAL A 204 -0.62 -5.39 -13.63
N THR A 205 -1.19 -6.05 -14.66
CA THR A 205 -2.65 -6.20 -14.77
C THR A 205 -3.25 -6.96 -13.58
N GLU A 206 -2.63 -8.08 -13.18
CA GLU A 206 -3.12 -8.90 -12.07
C GLU A 206 -3.01 -8.18 -10.73
N LEU A 207 -1.90 -7.47 -10.50
CA LEU A 207 -1.70 -6.74 -9.24
C LEU A 207 -2.67 -5.58 -9.10
N PHE A 208 -2.92 -4.79 -10.15
CA PHE A 208 -3.92 -3.72 -10.05
C PHE A 208 -5.32 -4.27 -9.78
N ALA A 209 -5.69 -5.42 -10.38
CA ALA A 209 -6.96 -6.09 -10.08
C ALA A 209 -7.04 -6.58 -8.61
N ASP A 210 -5.92 -6.99 -8.01
CA ASP A 210 -5.88 -7.36 -6.59
C ASP A 210 -5.89 -6.13 -5.67
N TYR A 211 -5.23 -5.03 -6.05
CA TYR A 211 -5.33 -3.75 -5.34
C TYR A 211 -6.74 -3.15 -5.37
N GLU A 212 -7.46 -3.28 -6.49
CA GLU A 212 -8.86 -2.87 -6.55
C GLU A 212 -9.72 -3.60 -5.52
N LYS A 213 -9.56 -4.93 -5.39
CA LYS A 213 -10.25 -5.74 -4.37
C LYS A 213 -9.81 -5.35 -2.96
N LEU A 214 -8.52 -5.06 -2.77
CA LEU A 214 -7.97 -4.63 -1.48
C LEU A 214 -8.60 -3.30 -1.04
N PHE A 215 -8.64 -2.30 -1.91
CA PHE A 215 -9.23 -1.00 -1.61
C PHE A 215 -10.75 -1.07 -1.45
N GLN A 216 -11.42 -1.93 -2.19
CA GLN A 216 -12.84 -2.22 -1.97
C GLN A 216 -13.07 -2.85 -0.59
N CYS A 217 -12.24 -3.83 -0.19
CA CYS A 217 -12.27 -4.43 1.14
C CYS A 217 -12.09 -3.37 2.23
N TRP A 218 -11.14 -2.47 2.10
CA TRP A 218 -10.94 -1.40 3.08
C TRP A 218 -12.12 -0.43 3.13
N PHE A 219 -12.72 -0.11 2.00
CA PHE A 219 -13.94 0.73 1.95
C PHE A 219 -15.12 0.06 2.69
N GLU A 220 -15.30 -1.25 2.54
CA GLU A 220 -16.33 -2.03 3.23
C GLU A 220 -16.12 -2.08 4.76
N HIS A 221 -14.89 -1.82 5.23
CA HIS A 221 -14.55 -1.74 6.65
C HIS A 221 -14.62 -0.33 7.24
N VAL A 222 -15.09 0.66 6.48
CA VAL A 222 -15.37 2.00 7.03
C VAL A 222 -16.35 1.85 8.20
N ASN A 223 -16.01 2.45 9.35
CA ASN A 223 -16.72 2.34 10.63
C ASN A 223 -16.73 0.97 11.31
N ALA A 224 -16.18 -0.10 10.72
CA ALA A 224 -16.18 -1.42 11.35
C ALA A 224 -15.46 -1.44 12.72
N TYR A 225 -14.50 -0.54 12.91
CA TYR A 225 -13.71 -0.41 14.12
C TYR A 225 -14.03 0.84 14.95
N SER A 226 -15.06 1.59 14.58
CA SER A 226 -15.48 2.77 15.33
C SER A 226 -16.01 2.37 16.72
N PRO A 227 -15.62 3.06 17.80
CA PRO A 227 -16.11 2.79 19.14
C PRO A 227 -17.64 2.79 19.26
N ALA A 228 -18.33 3.58 18.44
CA ALA A 228 -19.79 3.68 18.43
C ALA A 228 -20.50 2.41 17.91
N VAL A 229 -19.86 1.60 17.08
CA VAL A 229 -20.45 0.39 16.48
C VAL A 229 -20.35 -0.82 17.40
N ARG A 230 -19.35 -0.88 18.29
CA ARG A 230 -19.13 -2.02 19.20
C ARG A 230 -19.87 -1.93 20.55
N SER A 231 -20.49 -0.79 20.83
CA SER A 231 -21.32 -0.61 22.05
C SER A 231 -22.81 -0.87 21.82
N ALA A 232 -23.22 -1.35 20.67
CA ALA A 232 -24.58 -1.75 20.29
C ALA A 232 -24.67 -3.27 20.11
#